data_332f06baa84fd9e35c30dc05b9804bea
#
_entry.id   332f06baa84fd9e35c30dc05b9804bea
#
_cell.length_a   1.000
_cell.length_b   1.000
_cell.length_c   1.000
_cell.angle_alpha   90.00
_cell.angle_beta   90.00
_cell.angle_gamma   90.00
#
_symmetry.space_group_name_H-M   'P 1'
#
loop_
_entity.id
_entity.type
_entity.pdbx_description
1 polymer ?
#
loop_
_entity_poly.entity_id
_entity_poly.type
_entity_poly.pdbx_seq_one_letter_code
_entity_poly.pdbx_strand_id
1 'polypeptide(L)'
;VHYFAAGSTLFGTDAKGVYEYEGQTYAGRYMHVEGFQTCTSCHDAHELEPKASACTGCHQVDDPTKIRMGDTDFDGDGDVAEGMYGEIETMKEKLYASIQAYAKDKLQTGILYDSHAYPYFFLDADNDGNADKTDQGGSASFNAWSPRLLFAGYNLQYAMKDPGAYAHN
;
A
#
# COMPACT_ATOMS: atom_id res chain seq x y z
N VAL A 1 8.36 5.51 6.33
CA VAL A 1 7.81 4.16 6.55
C VAL A 1 8.91 3.14 6.29
N HIS A 2 9.32 2.37 7.29
CA HIS A 2 10.38 1.40 7.07
C HIS A 2 9.90 -0.06 7.22
N TYR A 3 9.53 -0.49 8.44
CA TYR A 3 9.31 -1.92 8.67
C TYR A 3 8.00 -2.27 9.36
N PHE A 4 7.15 -1.30 9.74
CA PHE A 4 5.99 -1.54 10.59
C PHE A 4 4.70 -0.92 10.05
N ALA A 5 4.48 -1.00 8.73
CA ALA A 5 3.22 -0.58 8.16
C ALA A 5 2.05 -1.43 8.72
N ALA A 6 2.23 -2.76 8.85
CA ALA A 6 1.21 -3.68 9.32
C ALA A 6 0.54 -3.27 10.65
N GLY A 7 1.33 -2.90 11.66
CA GLY A 7 0.76 -2.45 12.94
C GLY A 7 -0.05 -1.17 12.81
N SER A 8 0.41 -0.24 12.01
CA SER A 8 -0.32 1.01 11.77
C SER A 8 -1.55 0.79 10.90
N THR A 9 -1.51 -0.12 9.92
CA THR A 9 -2.67 -0.51 9.12
C THR A 9 -3.76 -1.07 10.04
N LEU A 10 -3.41 -2.01 10.93
CA LEU A 10 -4.34 -2.62 11.87
C LEU A 10 -5.03 -1.58 12.78
N PHE A 11 -4.32 -0.53 13.18
CA PHE A 11 -4.86 0.52 14.04
C PHE A 11 -5.57 1.64 13.25
N GLY A 12 -5.42 1.68 11.93
CA GLY A 12 -6.08 2.69 11.09
C GLY A 12 -5.80 4.12 11.54
N THR A 13 -6.83 4.94 11.64
CA THR A 13 -6.71 6.36 12.05
C THR A 13 -6.13 6.54 13.46
N ASP A 14 -6.26 5.55 14.34
CA ASP A 14 -5.73 5.63 15.71
C ASP A 14 -4.19 5.63 15.73
N ALA A 15 -3.57 5.02 14.72
CA ALA A 15 -2.10 4.97 14.60
C ALA A 15 -1.48 6.21 13.93
N LYS A 16 -2.27 7.02 13.24
CA LYS A 16 -1.76 8.16 12.44
C LYS A 16 -0.66 7.77 11.45
N GLY A 17 -0.80 6.58 10.85
CA GLY A 17 0.23 5.99 10.00
C GLY A 17 0.32 6.58 8.60
N VAL A 18 -0.75 7.18 8.10
CA VAL A 18 -0.87 7.77 6.74
C VAL A 18 -1.28 9.24 6.81
N TYR A 19 -1.13 9.93 5.69
CA TYR A 19 -1.73 11.26 5.54
C TYR A 19 -3.23 11.13 5.24
N GLU A 20 -4.04 11.66 6.14
CA GLU A 20 -5.49 11.78 5.99
C GLU A 20 -5.85 13.10 5.31
N TYR A 21 -6.83 13.09 4.42
CA TYR A 21 -7.26 14.28 3.68
C TYR A 21 -8.51 14.87 4.32
N GLU A 22 -8.53 16.19 4.43
CA GLU A 22 -9.66 16.94 5.00
C GLU A 22 -10.99 16.59 4.29
N GLY A 23 -12.04 16.41 5.09
CA GLY A 23 -13.37 16.08 4.59
C GLY A 23 -13.58 14.61 4.21
N GLN A 24 -12.57 13.76 4.36
CA GLN A 24 -12.69 12.32 4.18
C GLN A 24 -12.90 11.60 5.51
N THR A 25 -13.53 10.43 5.45
CA THR A 25 -13.74 9.55 6.61
C THR A 25 -12.85 8.31 6.45
N TYR A 26 -12.17 7.96 7.52
CA TYR A 26 -11.26 6.82 7.56
C TYR A 26 -11.64 5.86 8.68
N ALA A 27 -11.39 4.57 8.48
CA ALA A 27 -11.62 3.56 9.49
C ALA A 27 -10.61 3.68 10.64
N GLY A 28 -11.09 3.43 11.86
CA GLY A 28 -10.23 3.24 13.03
C GLY A 28 -9.64 1.83 13.06
N ARG A 29 -9.32 1.35 14.26
CA ARG A 29 -8.76 0.01 14.43
C ARG A 29 -9.71 -1.05 13.88
N TYR A 30 -9.18 -1.92 13.04
CA TYR A 30 -9.90 -3.11 12.61
C TYR A 30 -10.00 -4.13 13.75
N MET A 31 -11.21 -4.62 13.96
CA MET A 31 -11.51 -5.62 14.98
C MET A 31 -12.06 -6.87 14.29
N HIS A 32 -11.20 -7.87 14.13
CA HIS A 32 -11.65 -9.18 13.66
C HIS A 32 -12.55 -9.86 14.70
N VAL A 33 -13.00 -11.09 14.45
CA VAL A 33 -13.81 -11.85 15.42
C VAL A 33 -13.04 -12.10 16.71
N GLU A 34 -13.78 -12.34 17.79
CA GLU A 34 -13.19 -12.69 19.10
C GLU A 34 -12.22 -13.86 18.97
N GLY A 35 -11.05 -13.76 19.61
CA GLY A 35 -9.97 -14.74 19.51
C GLY A 35 -8.98 -14.48 18.38
N PHE A 36 -9.29 -13.60 17.42
CA PHE A 36 -8.43 -13.27 16.28
C PHE A 36 -8.09 -11.77 16.24
N GLN A 37 -7.71 -11.21 17.38
CA GLN A 37 -7.48 -9.77 17.53
C GLN A 37 -6.01 -9.40 17.79
N THR A 38 -5.12 -10.40 17.74
CA THR A 38 -3.69 -10.20 17.98
C THR A 38 -2.86 -10.76 16.83
N CYS A 39 -1.66 -10.24 16.65
CA CYS A 39 -0.75 -10.71 15.60
C CYS A 39 -0.55 -12.24 15.65
N THR A 40 -0.35 -12.81 16.83
CA THR A 40 -0.10 -14.24 17.03
C THR A 40 -1.34 -15.11 16.89
N SER A 41 -2.53 -14.53 16.81
CA SER A 41 -3.75 -15.29 16.48
C SER A 41 -3.72 -15.75 15.02
N CYS A 42 -3.14 -14.95 14.13
CA CYS A 42 -3.03 -15.22 12.69
C CYS A 42 -1.61 -15.64 12.29
N HIS A 43 -0.56 -15.06 12.91
CA HIS A 43 0.83 -15.36 12.59
C HIS A 43 1.43 -16.41 13.52
N ASP A 44 2.32 -17.25 13.00
CA ASP A 44 3.18 -18.07 13.82
C ASP A 44 4.21 -17.20 14.55
N ALA A 45 4.39 -17.44 15.85
CA ALA A 45 5.28 -16.59 16.67
C ALA A 45 6.77 -16.78 16.37
N HIS A 46 7.16 -17.90 15.75
CA HIS A 46 8.54 -18.23 15.42
C HIS A 46 8.86 -18.00 13.95
N GLU A 47 7.96 -18.43 13.06
CA GLU A 47 8.15 -18.31 11.61
C GLU A 47 7.68 -16.96 11.08
N LEU A 48 6.84 -16.25 11.84
CA LEU A 48 6.21 -14.97 11.48
C LEU A 48 5.29 -15.04 10.25
N GLU A 49 5.08 -16.24 9.73
CA GLU A 49 4.22 -16.52 8.59
C GLU A 49 2.74 -16.56 9.02
N PRO A 50 1.81 -16.14 8.16
CA PRO A 50 0.39 -16.32 8.42
C PRO A 50 0.01 -17.79 8.45
N LYS A 51 -0.77 -18.20 9.44
CA LYS A 51 -1.35 -19.55 9.50
C LYS A 51 -2.60 -19.60 8.61
N ALA A 52 -2.47 -20.05 7.36
CA ALA A 52 -3.61 -20.14 6.44
C ALA A 52 -4.81 -20.85 7.04
N SER A 53 -4.58 -21.88 7.87
CA SER A 53 -5.63 -22.60 8.60
C SER A 53 -6.42 -21.75 9.60
N ALA A 54 -5.87 -20.62 10.03
CA ALA A 54 -6.60 -19.67 10.88
C ALA A 54 -7.71 -18.95 10.11
N CYS A 55 -7.54 -18.77 8.80
CA CYS A 55 -8.49 -18.11 7.92
C CYS A 55 -9.54 -19.10 7.38
N THR A 56 -9.09 -20.24 6.87
CA THR A 56 -9.91 -21.19 6.08
C THR A 56 -11.04 -21.84 6.87
N GLY A 57 -10.92 -21.89 8.20
CA GLY A 57 -11.98 -22.44 9.07
C GLY A 57 -13.29 -21.62 9.04
N CYS A 58 -13.20 -20.33 8.75
CA CYS A 58 -14.36 -19.43 8.70
C CYS A 58 -14.65 -18.94 7.27
N HIS A 59 -13.62 -18.62 6.50
CA HIS A 59 -13.76 -18.01 5.17
C HIS A 59 -13.97 -19.02 4.04
N GLN A 60 -13.77 -20.30 4.26
CA GLN A 60 -14.01 -21.37 3.28
C GLN A 60 -13.26 -21.18 1.95
N VAL A 61 -12.09 -20.59 2.01
CA VAL A 61 -11.16 -20.40 0.88
C VAL A 61 -9.81 -21.00 1.23
N ASP A 62 -9.13 -21.56 0.25
CA ASP A 62 -7.79 -22.14 0.44
C ASP A 62 -6.69 -21.07 0.42
N ASP A 63 -6.96 -19.94 -0.19
CA ASP A 63 -6.03 -18.82 -0.36
C ASP A 63 -6.58 -17.58 0.35
N PRO A 64 -5.95 -17.09 1.44
CA PRO A 64 -6.41 -15.91 2.16
C PRO A 64 -6.49 -14.64 1.31
N THR A 65 -5.72 -14.53 0.22
CA THR A 65 -5.80 -13.37 -0.70
C THR A 65 -7.13 -13.29 -1.42
N LYS A 66 -7.91 -14.37 -1.45
CA LYS A 66 -9.24 -14.45 -2.06
C LYS A 66 -10.38 -14.11 -1.10
N ILE A 67 -10.06 -13.80 0.17
CA ILE A 67 -11.09 -13.43 1.14
C ILE A 67 -11.72 -12.09 0.74
N ARG A 68 -13.06 -12.08 0.75
CA ARG A 68 -13.89 -10.90 0.54
C ARG A 68 -15.15 -11.01 1.40
N MET A 69 -15.58 -9.92 2.02
CA MET A 69 -16.73 -9.87 2.91
C MET A 69 -17.86 -8.97 2.41
N GLY A 70 -17.89 -8.65 1.13
CA GLY A 70 -18.93 -7.82 0.53
C GLY A 70 -18.76 -7.65 -0.96
N ASP A 71 -19.73 -7.00 -1.60
CA ASP A 71 -19.80 -6.82 -3.04
C ASP A 71 -19.40 -5.38 -3.46
N THR A 72 -18.70 -4.66 -2.60
CA THR A 72 -18.24 -3.30 -2.93
C THR A 72 -16.99 -3.38 -3.80
N ASP A 73 -17.09 -2.92 -5.02
CA ASP A 73 -15.98 -2.71 -5.93
C ASP A 73 -15.24 -1.43 -5.47
N PHE A 74 -14.11 -1.58 -4.79
CA PHE A 74 -13.37 -0.45 -4.22
C PHE A 74 -12.43 0.19 -5.23
N ASP A 75 -11.95 -0.59 -6.17
CA ASP A 75 -11.02 -0.08 -7.17
C ASP A 75 -11.73 0.39 -8.45
N GLY A 76 -12.99 -0.01 -8.66
CA GLY A 76 -13.82 0.45 -9.76
C GLY A 76 -13.54 -0.25 -11.10
N ASP A 77 -13.02 -1.48 -11.07
CA ASP A 77 -12.75 -2.26 -12.28
C ASP A 77 -13.93 -3.14 -12.75
N GLY A 78 -14.92 -3.34 -11.87
CA GLY A 78 -16.14 -4.10 -12.12
C GLY A 78 -16.06 -5.57 -11.69
N ASP A 79 -14.94 -6.03 -11.13
CA ASP A 79 -14.79 -7.39 -10.59
C ASP A 79 -15.06 -7.44 -9.09
N VAL A 80 -16.28 -7.74 -8.72
CA VAL A 80 -16.68 -7.93 -7.31
C VAL A 80 -16.44 -9.36 -6.80
N ALA A 81 -15.78 -10.21 -7.56
CA ALA A 81 -15.47 -11.59 -7.20
C ALA A 81 -14.00 -11.78 -6.77
N GLU A 82 -13.15 -10.83 -7.04
CA GLU A 82 -11.78 -10.87 -6.56
C GLU A 82 -11.71 -10.69 -5.03
N GLY A 83 -10.60 -11.11 -4.42
CA GLY A 83 -10.36 -10.89 -3.00
C GLY A 83 -9.91 -9.46 -2.70
N MET A 84 -10.00 -9.04 -1.44
CA MET A 84 -9.53 -7.71 -0.99
C MET A 84 -8.06 -7.42 -1.34
N TYR A 85 -7.26 -8.46 -1.50
CA TYR A 85 -5.88 -8.31 -1.98
C TYR A 85 -5.82 -7.70 -3.38
N GLY A 86 -6.63 -8.21 -4.32
CA GLY A 86 -6.69 -7.69 -5.71
C GLY A 86 -7.12 -6.23 -5.74
N GLU A 87 -8.19 -5.88 -5.05
CA GLU A 87 -8.67 -4.50 -4.90
C GLU A 87 -7.56 -3.54 -4.43
N ILE A 88 -6.80 -3.95 -3.41
CA ILE A 88 -5.71 -3.12 -2.87
C ILE A 88 -4.55 -2.99 -3.86
N GLU A 89 -4.16 -4.08 -4.54
CA GLU A 89 -3.10 -4.02 -5.54
C GLU A 89 -3.46 -3.07 -6.68
N THR A 90 -4.66 -3.18 -7.24
CA THR A 90 -5.11 -2.28 -8.31
C THR A 90 -5.21 -0.83 -7.83
N MET A 91 -5.69 -0.58 -6.60
CA MET A 91 -5.67 0.77 -6.03
C MET A 91 -4.26 1.34 -5.88
N LYS A 92 -3.27 0.53 -5.50
CA LYS A 92 -1.85 0.95 -5.44
C LYS A 92 -1.33 1.33 -6.82
N GLU A 93 -1.65 0.54 -7.85
CA GLU A 93 -1.27 0.83 -9.24
C GLU A 93 -1.91 2.14 -9.73
N LYS A 94 -3.20 2.34 -9.48
CA LYS A 94 -3.92 3.58 -9.82
C LYS A 94 -3.35 4.80 -9.10
N LEU A 95 -2.99 4.65 -7.83
CA LEU A 95 -2.33 5.72 -7.06
C LEU A 95 -0.95 6.05 -7.66
N TYR A 96 -0.16 5.04 -7.99
CA TYR A 96 1.15 5.26 -8.60
C TYR A 96 1.05 5.94 -9.96
N ALA A 97 0.16 5.47 -10.82
CA ALA A 97 -0.10 6.13 -12.11
C ALA A 97 -0.53 7.60 -11.94
N SER A 98 -1.36 7.88 -10.92
CA SER A 98 -1.78 9.26 -10.59
C SER A 98 -0.62 10.13 -10.10
N ILE A 99 0.31 9.57 -9.33
CA ILE A 99 1.55 10.22 -8.88
C ILE A 99 2.41 10.59 -10.08
N GLN A 100 2.61 9.66 -11.02
CA GLN A 100 3.37 9.89 -12.25
C GLN A 100 2.73 10.97 -13.13
N ALA A 101 1.41 10.86 -13.34
CA ALA A 101 0.67 11.86 -14.11
C ALA A 101 0.77 13.26 -13.47
N TYR A 102 0.61 13.35 -12.15
CA TYR A 102 0.75 14.63 -11.44
C TYR A 102 2.16 15.22 -11.56
N ALA A 103 3.20 14.41 -11.39
CA ALA A 103 4.58 14.85 -11.54
C ALA A 103 4.83 15.39 -12.94
N LYS A 104 4.40 14.68 -13.96
CA LYS A 104 4.52 15.09 -15.36
C LYS A 104 3.74 16.36 -15.67
N ASP A 105 2.46 16.43 -15.30
CA ASP A 105 1.55 17.51 -15.73
C ASP A 105 1.71 18.79 -14.91
N LYS A 106 2.02 18.68 -13.63
CA LYS A 106 2.09 19.81 -12.70
C LYS A 106 3.50 20.27 -12.38
N LEU A 107 4.46 19.33 -12.36
CA LEU A 107 5.84 19.62 -12.00
C LEU A 107 6.78 19.56 -13.21
N GLN A 108 6.28 19.14 -14.37
CA GLN A 108 7.02 19.05 -15.65
C GLN A 108 8.26 18.15 -15.54
N THR A 109 8.15 17.07 -14.77
CA THR A 109 9.21 16.08 -14.59
C THR A 109 8.60 14.70 -14.33
N GLY A 110 9.35 13.63 -14.55
CA GLY A 110 8.91 12.27 -14.25
C GLY A 110 9.39 11.79 -12.88
N ILE A 111 8.68 10.81 -12.34
CA ILE A 111 8.98 10.17 -11.06
C ILE A 111 8.88 8.66 -11.21
N LEU A 112 9.90 7.95 -10.75
CA LEU A 112 9.96 6.50 -10.69
C LEU A 112 9.97 6.03 -9.22
N TYR A 113 9.20 4.99 -8.93
CA TYR A 113 9.22 4.32 -7.63
C TYR A 113 9.93 2.96 -7.74
N ASP A 114 10.90 2.72 -6.84
CA ASP A 114 11.56 1.43 -6.66
C ASP A 114 11.54 1.03 -5.18
N SER A 115 10.79 -0.02 -4.84
CA SER A 115 10.64 -0.49 -3.46
C SER A 115 11.91 -1.12 -2.87
N HIS A 116 12.91 -1.43 -3.69
CA HIS A 116 14.14 -2.14 -3.30
C HIS A 116 15.34 -1.20 -3.10
N ALA A 117 15.26 0.02 -3.62
CA ALA A 117 16.37 0.97 -3.57
C ALA A 117 16.00 2.24 -2.80
N TYR A 118 16.77 2.59 -1.75
CA TYR A 118 16.62 3.88 -1.08
C TYR A 118 17.11 5.01 -2.01
N PRO A 119 16.41 6.18 -2.12
CA PRO A 119 15.29 6.66 -1.30
C PRO A 119 13.90 6.31 -1.84
N TYR A 120 13.75 5.31 -2.67
CA TYR A 120 12.52 4.74 -3.24
C TYR A 120 11.89 5.56 -4.37
N PHE A 121 12.08 6.87 -4.41
CA PHE A 121 11.58 7.74 -5.47
C PHE A 121 12.76 8.38 -6.20
N PHE A 122 12.82 8.15 -7.49
CA PHE A 122 13.89 8.58 -8.37
C PHE A 122 13.38 9.52 -9.46
N LEU A 123 14.28 10.34 -9.99
CA LEU A 123 14.02 11.17 -11.15
C LEU A 123 13.97 10.27 -12.40
N ASP A 124 12.98 10.51 -13.24
CA ASP A 124 12.76 9.88 -14.55
C ASP A 124 12.26 11.00 -15.49
N ALA A 125 13.14 11.95 -15.79
CA ALA A 125 12.75 13.20 -16.43
C ALA A 125 12.20 13.02 -17.85
N ASP A 126 12.68 12.00 -18.57
CA ASP A 126 12.21 11.68 -19.91
C ASP A 126 11.04 10.68 -19.93
N ASN A 127 10.64 10.15 -18.77
CA ASN A 127 9.56 9.18 -18.59
C ASN A 127 9.79 7.87 -19.37
N ASP A 128 11.03 7.39 -19.40
CA ASP A 128 11.39 6.13 -20.06
C ASP A 128 11.25 4.90 -19.15
N GLY A 129 10.89 5.11 -17.88
CA GLY A 129 10.72 4.06 -16.86
C GLY A 129 12.03 3.65 -16.18
N ASN A 130 13.10 4.41 -16.40
CA ASN A 130 14.39 4.19 -15.75
C ASN A 130 14.78 5.41 -14.92
N ALA A 131 15.47 5.16 -13.79
CA ALA A 131 15.99 6.26 -13.01
C ALA A 131 17.12 6.99 -13.72
N ASP A 132 17.01 8.28 -13.86
CA ASP A 132 18.09 9.15 -14.38
C ASP A 132 19.38 8.95 -13.58
N LYS A 133 20.52 9.20 -14.22
CA LYS A 133 21.81 9.06 -13.58
C LYS A 133 22.38 10.42 -13.17
N THR A 134 23.01 10.42 -12.01
CA THR A 134 23.87 11.52 -11.56
C THR A 134 25.21 11.51 -12.29
N ASP A 135 25.96 12.61 -12.23
CA ASP A 135 27.32 12.71 -12.78
C ASP A 135 28.27 11.66 -12.18
N GLN A 136 27.94 11.12 -11.02
CA GLN A 136 28.71 10.06 -10.34
C GLN A 136 28.24 8.65 -10.70
N GLY A 137 27.29 8.51 -11.63
CA GLY A 137 26.76 7.24 -12.13
C GLY A 137 25.71 6.57 -11.24
N GLY A 138 25.37 7.15 -10.08
CA GLY A 138 24.26 6.69 -9.24
C GLY A 138 22.91 7.10 -9.78
N SER A 139 21.82 6.50 -9.29
CA SER A 139 20.47 6.93 -9.63
C SER A 139 20.14 8.28 -8.98
N ALA A 140 19.57 9.20 -9.75
CA ALA A 140 19.17 10.52 -9.27
C ALA A 140 17.90 10.42 -8.44
N SER A 141 17.93 10.92 -7.20
CA SER A 141 16.74 10.97 -6.35
C SER A 141 15.75 12.00 -6.84
N PHE A 142 14.46 11.70 -6.75
CA PHE A 142 13.42 12.70 -7.03
C PHE A 142 13.45 13.82 -6.00
N ASN A 143 13.44 15.07 -6.43
CA ASN A 143 13.57 16.25 -5.58
C ASN A 143 12.53 17.36 -5.85
N ALA A 144 11.64 17.19 -6.81
CA ALA A 144 10.62 18.18 -7.18
C ALA A 144 9.31 17.98 -6.38
N TRP A 145 9.40 17.78 -5.08
CA TRP A 145 8.25 17.49 -4.23
C TRP A 145 7.35 18.72 -4.03
N SER A 146 6.07 18.60 -4.38
CA SER A 146 5.02 19.45 -3.82
C SER A 146 4.43 18.79 -2.55
N PRO A 147 3.79 19.53 -1.64
CA PRO A 147 3.14 18.92 -0.48
C PRO A 147 2.16 17.81 -0.84
N ARG A 148 1.35 18.02 -1.88
CA ARG A 148 0.38 17.02 -2.35
C ARG A 148 1.06 15.75 -2.87
N LEU A 149 2.12 15.88 -3.66
CA LEU A 149 2.85 14.75 -4.19
C LEU A 149 3.57 13.98 -3.07
N LEU A 150 4.14 14.70 -2.10
CA LEU A 150 4.80 14.10 -0.96
C LEU A 150 3.83 13.24 -0.12
N PHE A 151 2.61 13.75 0.12
CA PHE A 151 1.57 13.00 0.84
C PHE A 151 1.16 11.74 0.08
N ALA A 152 0.92 11.86 -1.23
CA ALA A 152 0.57 10.73 -2.08
C ALA A 152 1.70 9.69 -2.14
N GLY A 153 2.95 10.13 -2.34
CA GLY A 153 4.12 9.26 -2.35
C GLY A 153 4.34 8.56 -1.01
N TYR A 154 4.15 9.26 0.10
CA TYR A 154 4.22 8.64 1.43
C TYR A 154 3.13 7.56 1.61
N ASN A 155 1.89 7.86 1.24
CA ASN A 155 0.79 6.90 1.35
C ASN A 155 1.00 5.69 0.44
N LEU A 156 1.51 5.89 -0.79
CA LEU A 156 1.91 4.79 -1.66
C LEU A 156 3.00 3.92 -1.01
N GLN A 157 4.08 4.54 -0.53
CA GLN A 157 5.16 3.83 0.16
C GLN A 157 4.65 3.06 1.39
N TYR A 158 3.71 3.62 2.11
CA TYR A 158 3.08 2.97 3.25
C TYR A 158 2.30 1.72 2.81
N ALA A 159 1.45 1.82 1.79
CA ALA A 159 0.68 0.70 1.26
C ALA A 159 1.59 -0.41 0.69
N MET A 160 2.68 -0.03 0.02
CA MET A 160 3.67 -1.00 -0.52
C MET A 160 4.45 -1.75 0.58
N LYS A 161 4.50 -1.22 1.80
CA LYS A 161 5.24 -1.84 2.93
C LYS A 161 4.37 -2.71 3.83
N ASP A 162 3.10 -2.87 3.51
CA ASP A 162 2.22 -3.83 4.16
C ASP A 162 1.60 -4.78 3.13
N PRO A 163 2.28 -5.89 2.79
CA PRO A 163 1.74 -6.88 1.87
C PRO A 163 0.51 -7.62 2.42
N GLY A 164 0.27 -7.53 3.72
CA GLY A 164 -0.88 -8.10 4.42
C GLY A 164 -2.03 -7.12 4.66
N ALA A 165 -2.03 -5.93 4.01
CA ALA A 165 -3.04 -4.90 4.25
C ALA A 165 -4.48 -5.43 4.12
N TYR A 166 -4.73 -6.35 3.20
CA TYR A 166 -6.04 -6.99 2.99
C TYR A 166 -6.59 -7.76 4.21
N ALA A 167 -5.73 -8.07 5.19
CA ALA A 167 -6.09 -8.78 6.41
C ALA A 167 -5.86 -7.95 7.69
N HIS A 168 -5.17 -6.82 7.59
CA HIS A 168 -4.86 -5.97 8.73
C HIS A 168 -5.92 -4.91 8.99
N ASN A 169 -6.60 -4.40 7.94
CA ASN A 169 -7.71 -3.46 8.13
C ASN A 169 -8.61 -3.39 6.91
#